data_8e85883b81f7b1d81af71ef9704ba86a
#
_entry.id   8e85883b81f7b1d81af71ef9704ba86a
#
_cell.length_a   1.000
_cell.length_b   1.000
_cell.length_c   1.000
_cell.angle_alpha   90.00
_cell.angle_beta   90.00
_cell.angle_gamma   90.00
#
_symmetry.space_group_name_H-M   'P 1'
#
loop_
_entity.id
_entity.type
_entity.pdbx_description
1 polymer ?
#
loop_
_entity_poly.entity_id
_entity_poly.type
_entity_poly.pdbx_seq_one_letter_code
_entity_poly.pdbx_strand_id
1 'polypeptide(L)'
;DVSKAKTGAARIMLNALRSAQNSNLPTPTLIPVGLHYSNSNKFRERGAVILERPMDLPEIPPNLDNDEEQMLVDQNWVLEVTDSIESELRRASLSKTTWEERRLIWLARSVAYAERAAQSGEKLQRPSYADSVIGARRLRAGWEYYNANDPEKIAPLVEQSKNHFAELESIEATPYDLSLI
;
A
#
# COMPACT_ATOMS: atom_id res chain seq x y z
N ASP A 1 -4.49 -2.14 -11.86
CA ASP A 1 -3.37 -3.09 -11.80
C ASP A 1 -2.06 -2.35 -11.96
N VAL A 2 -1.11 -2.61 -11.05
CA VAL A 2 0.26 -2.13 -11.24
C VAL A 2 0.86 -2.98 -12.36
N SER A 3 1.11 -2.34 -13.51
CA SER A 3 1.82 -2.98 -14.60
C SER A 3 3.24 -3.35 -14.17
N LYS A 4 3.85 -4.32 -14.85
CA LYS A 4 5.24 -4.72 -14.58
C LYS A 4 6.15 -3.49 -14.61
N ALA A 5 6.96 -3.32 -13.56
CA ALA A 5 7.87 -2.18 -13.45
C ALA A 5 8.94 -2.24 -14.55
N LYS A 6 9.28 -1.07 -15.09
CA LYS A 6 10.37 -0.94 -16.07
C LYS A 6 11.66 -0.60 -15.36
N THR A 7 12.79 -1.03 -15.90
CA THR A 7 14.12 -0.86 -15.33
C THR A 7 14.63 0.59 -15.24
N GLY A 8 13.88 1.56 -15.79
CA GLY A 8 14.31 2.97 -15.85
C GLY A 8 14.60 3.59 -14.48
N ALA A 9 13.72 3.38 -13.49
CA ALA A 9 13.90 3.92 -12.15
C ALA A 9 15.14 3.34 -11.45
N ALA A 10 15.36 2.03 -11.56
CA ALA A 10 16.54 1.36 -11.00
C ALA A 10 17.84 1.84 -11.66
N ARG A 11 17.86 2.04 -12.98
CA ARG A 11 19.02 2.60 -13.71
C ARG A 11 19.35 4.03 -13.28
N ILE A 12 18.32 4.88 -13.14
CA ILE A 12 18.50 6.24 -12.64
C ILE A 12 19.09 6.22 -11.24
N MET A 13 18.56 5.32 -10.37
CA MET A 13 19.04 5.19 -9.00
C MET A 13 20.49 4.72 -8.93
N LEU A 14 20.92 3.72 -9.72
CA LEU A 14 22.30 3.26 -9.80
C LEU A 14 23.24 4.39 -10.18
N ASN A 15 22.89 5.14 -11.23
CA ASN A 15 23.69 6.28 -11.67
C ASN A 15 23.78 7.39 -10.60
N ALA A 16 22.67 7.67 -9.90
CA ALA A 16 22.66 8.65 -8.82
C ALA A 16 23.52 8.23 -7.64
N LEU A 17 23.49 6.95 -7.25
CA LEU A 17 24.32 6.39 -6.19
C LEU A 17 25.81 6.51 -6.52
N ARG A 18 26.22 6.11 -7.73
CA ARG A 18 27.61 6.24 -8.19
C ARG A 18 28.06 7.69 -8.25
N SER A 19 27.22 8.57 -8.78
CA SER A 19 27.53 10.00 -8.83
C SER A 19 27.71 10.61 -7.44
N ALA A 20 26.87 10.21 -6.48
CA ALA A 20 26.98 10.67 -5.09
C ALA A 20 28.27 10.19 -4.43
N GLN A 21 28.65 8.93 -4.64
CA GLN A 21 29.94 8.37 -4.14
C GLN A 21 31.13 9.13 -4.73
N ASN A 22 31.16 9.33 -6.05
CA ASN A 22 32.27 10.00 -6.73
C ASN A 22 32.42 11.48 -6.34
N SER A 23 31.29 12.11 -5.95
CA SER A 23 31.25 13.53 -5.56
C SER A 23 31.24 13.75 -4.06
N ASN A 24 31.35 12.70 -3.25
CA ASN A 24 31.25 12.74 -1.78
C ASN A 24 29.97 13.44 -1.30
N LEU A 25 28.83 13.20 -1.99
CA LEU A 25 27.52 13.72 -1.65
C LEU A 25 26.74 12.72 -0.77
N PRO A 26 25.68 13.18 -0.05
CA PRO A 26 24.78 12.29 0.65
C PRO A 26 24.16 11.23 -0.27
N THR A 27 24.04 10.02 0.24
CA THR A 27 23.46 8.89 -0.50
C THR A 27 22.00 9.17 -0.86
N PRO A 28 21.62 9.15 -2.14
CA PRO A 28 20.25 9.32 -2.55
C PRO A 28 19.36 8.17 -2.06
N THR A 29 18.09 8.48 -1.84
CA THR A 29 17.12 7.54 -1.26
C THR A 29 15.95 7.37 -2.20
N LEU A 30 15.48 6.13 -2.37
CA LEU A 30 14.30 5.79 -3.15
C LEU A 30 13.09 5.64 -2.24
N ILE A 31 12.05 6.45 -2.46
CA ILE A 31 10.83 6.45 -1.66
C ILE A 31 9.65 6.13 -2.56
N PRO A 32 8.95 5.00 -2.35
CA PRO A 32 7.72 4.70 -3.06
C PRO A 32 6.60 5.65 -2.64
N VAL A 33 5.77 6.06 -3.59
CA VAL A 33 4.64 6.96 -3.35
C VAL A 33 3.35 6.35 -3.88
N GLY A 34 2.37 6.18 -2.99
CA GLY A 34 1.02 5.74 -3.35
C GLY A 34 0.10 6.92 -3.63
N LEU A 35 -0.55 6.93 -4.80
CA LEU A 35 -1.59 7.89 -5.14
C LEU A 35 -2.95 7.19 -5.06
N HIS A 36 -3.84 7.74 -4.24
CA HIS A 36 -5.17 7.18 -4.00
C HIS A 36 -6.24 8.21 -4.29
N TYR A 37 -7.29 7.79 -4.99
CA TYR A 37 -8.45 8.63 -5.31
C TYR A 37 -9.72 7.94 -4.85
N SER A 38 -10.64 8.69 -4.24
CA SER A 38 -11.95 8.15 -3.82
C SER A 38 -12.79 7.74 -5.03
N ASN A 39 -12.77 8.55 -6.08
CA ASN A 39 -13.36 8.24 -7.37
C ASN A 39 -12.58 8.96 -8.48
N SER A 40 -11.84 8.18 -9.28
CA SER A 40 -11.01 8.73 -10.37
C SER A 40 -11.82 9.36 -11.52
N ASN A 41 -13.13 9.07 -11.60
CA ASN A 41 -13.99 9.53 -12.69
C ASN A 41 -14.76 10.82 -12.33
N LYS A 42 -14.64 11.30 -11.09
CA LYS A 42 -15.29 12.54 -10.65
C LYS A 42 -14.27 13.66 -10.49
N PHE A 43 -14.63 14.82 -11.03
CA PHE A 43 -13.85 16.04 -10.84
C PHE A 43 -13.95 16.54 -9.39
N ARG A 44 -12.84 17.03 -8.83
CA ARG A 44 -12.72 17.52 -7.43
C ARG A 44 -13.00 16.47 -6.35
N GLU A 45 -12.77 15.21 -6.64
CA GLU A 45 -12.82 14.16 -5.63
C GLU A 45 -11.59 14.18 -4.71
N ARG A 46 -11.76 13.51 -3.55
CA ARG A 46 -10.69 13.42 -2.57
C ARG A 46 -9.57 12.55 -3.08
N GLY A 47 -8.35 13.04 -2.91
CA GLY A 47 -7.12 12.28 -3.16
C GLY A 47 -6.27 12.19 -1.90
N ALA A 48 -5.43 11.18 -1.83
CA ALA A 48 -4.40 11.06 -0.81
C ALA A 48 -3.07 10.67 -1.47
N VAL A 49 -2.00 11.26 -0.98
CA VAL A 49 -0.62 10.92 -1.31
C VAL A 49 -0.01 10.27 -0.08
N ILE A 50 0.40 9.03 -0.19
CA ILE A 50 1.03 8.28 0.91
C ILE A 50 2.48 8.05 0.55
N LEU A 51 3.38 8.66 1.33
CA LEU A 51 4.80 8.39 1.23
C LEU A 51 5.11 7.15 2.07
N GLU A 52 5.76 6.18 1.45
CA GLU A 52 6.23 4.97 2.12
C GLU A 52 7.58 5.22 2.83
N ARG A 53 8.07 4.20 3.52
CA ARG A 53 9.43 4.24 4.05
C ARG A 53 10.43 4.20 2.90
N PRO A 54 11.62 4.81 3.09
CA PRO A 54 12.73 4.62 2.18
C PRO A 54 12.97 3.12 1.93
N MET A 55 13.26 2.77 0.68
CA MET A 55 13.60 1.40 0.31
C MET A 55 15.02 1.08 0.76
N ASP A 56 15.21 -0.11 1.30
CA ASP A 56 16.53 -0.69 1.47
C ASP A 56 17.02 -1.16 0.09
N LEU A 57 18.17 -0.65 -0.33
CA LEU A 57 18.77 -0.99 -1.61
C LEU A 57 19.97 -1.95 -1.38
N PRO A 58 20.23 -2.89 -2.29
CA PRO A 58 21.43 -3.70 -2.23
C PRO A 58 22.68 -2.83 -2.37
N GLU A 59 23.82 -3.36 -1.92
CA GLU A 59 25.11 -2.67 -2.07
C GLU A 59 25.38 -2.32 -3.54
N ILE A 60 26.00 -1.15 -3.74
CA ILE A 60 26.31 -0.68 -5.08
C ILE A 60 27.34 -1.62 -5.69
N PRO A 61 27.13 -2.09 -6.93
CA PRO A 61 28.10 -2.93 -7.61
C PRO A 61 29.46 -2.25 -7.69
N PRO A 62 30.55 -3.00 -7.47
CA PRO A 62 31.89 -2.45 -7.61
C PRO A 62 32.14 -1.98 -9.04
N ASN A 63 33.07 -1.04 -9.20
CA ASN A 63 33.60 -0.70 -10.52
C ASN A 63 34.64 -1.75 -10.94
N LEU A 64 34.39 -2.38 -12.08
CA LEU A 64 35.27 -3.41 -12.66
C LEU A 64 36.01 -2.85 -13.87
N ASP A 65 37.20 -3.36 -14.13
CA ASP A 65 38.00 -2.95 -15.29
C ASP A 65 37.50 -3.55 -16.61
N ASN A 66 36.73 -4.65 -16.53
CA ASN A 66 36.15 -5.32 -17.68
C ASN A 66 34.72 -4.83 -17.93
N ASP A 67 34.48 -4.22 -19.08
CA ASP A 67 33.20 -3.63 -19.47
C ASP A 67 32.06 -4.66 -19.55
N GLU A 68 32.33 -5.89 -20.00
CA GLU A 68 31.32 -6.96 -20.09
C GLU A 68 30.90 -7.44 -18.71
N GLU A 69 31.86 -7.64 -17.81
CA GLU A 69 31.56 -8.01 -16.42
C GLU A 69 30.83 -6.88 -15.70
N GLN A 70 31.25 -5.61 -15.91
CA GLN A 70 30.57 -4.46 -15.34
C GLN A 70 29.10 -4.38 -15.80
N MET A 71 28.85 -4.57 -17.08
CA MET A 71 27.50 -4.54 -17.63
C MET A 71 26.64 -5.65 -17.02
N LEU A 72 27.17 -6.85 -16.82
CA LEU A 72 26.44 -7.97 -16.22
C LEU A 72 26.07 -7.70 -14.77
N VAL A 73 27.02 -7.21 -13.97
CA VAL A 73 26.81 -6.90 -12.55
C VAL A 73 25.80 -5.77 -12.39
N ASP A 74 25.90 -4.73 -13.21
CA ASP A 74 24.95 -3.61 -13.22
C ASP A 74 23.54 -4.06 -13.62
N GLN A 75 23.44 -4.93 -14.62
CA GLN A 75 22.16 -5.47 -15.06
C GLN A 75 21.49 -6.30 -13.96
N ASN A 76 22.24 -7.13 -13.25
CA ASN A 76 21.73 -7.92 -12.14
C ASN A 76 21.19 -7.03 -11.02
N TRP A 77 21.96 -6.00 -10.62
CA TRP A 77 21.53 -5.03 -9.63
C TRP A 77 20.25 -4.29 -10.05
N VAL A 78 20.21 -3.85 -11.31
CA VAL A 78 19.05 -3.16 -11.88
C VAL A 78 17.80 -4.05 -11.88
N LEU A 79 17.93 -5.33 -12.16
CA LEU A 79 16.80 -6.28 -12.12
C LEU A 79 16.31 -6.48 -10.69
N GLU A 80 17.22 -6.72 -9.73
CA GLU A 80 16.89 -6.89 -8.32
C GLU A 80 16.15 -5.67 -7.75
N VAL A 81 16.67 -4.46 -8.01
CA VAL A 81 16.02 -3.21 -7.57
C VAL A 81 14.69 -2.99 -8.27
N THR A 82 14.58 -3.37 -9.54
CA THR A 82 13.30 -3.26 -10.28
C THR A 82 12.23 -4.16 -9.66
N ASP A 83 12.57 -5.38 -9.29
CA ASP A 83 11.65 -6.32 -8.63
C ASP A 83 11.25 -5.81 -7.24
N SER A 84 12.19 -5.22 -6.51
CA SER A 84 11.93 -4.57 -5.22
C SER A 84 10.99 -3.37 -5.38
N ILE A 85 11.22 -2.51 -6.36
CA ILE A 85 10.33 -1.38 -6.69
C ILE A 85 8.92 -1.88 -7.02
N GLU A 86 8.79 -2.92 -7.84
CA GLU A 86 7.49 -3.49 -8.18
C GLU A 86 6.76 -4.01 -6.94
N SER A 87 7.45 -4.72 -6.06
CA SER A 87 6.91 -5.22 -4.79
C SER A 87 6.41 -4.07 -3.91
N GLU A 88 7.21 -3.02 -3.73
CA GLU A 88 6.85 -1.86 -2.92
C GLU A 88 5.68 -1.06 -3.52
N LEU A 89 5.64 -0.88 -4.83
CA LEU A 89 4.50 -0.24 -5.50
C LEU A 89 3.21 -1.07 -5.36
N ARG A 90 3.30 -2.40 -5.43
CA ARG A 90 2.15 -3.28 -5.18
C ARG A 90 1.66 -3.17 -3.73
N ARG A 91 2.58 -3.03 -2.77
CA ARG A 91 2.26 -2.80 -1.36
C ARG A 91 1.65 -1.42 -1.13
N ALA A 92 2.20 -0.39 -1.77
CA ALA A 92 1.71 0.99 -1.67
C ALA A 92 0.34 1.17 -2.31
N SER A 93 0.00 0.38 -3.33
CA SER A 93 -1.30 0.41 -3.99
C SER A 93 -2.24 -0.64 -3.38
N LEU A 94 -3.56 -0.38 -3.41
CA LEU A 94 -4.59 -1.38 -3.11
C LEU A 94 -4.89 -2.26 -4.33
N SER A 95 -3.89 -2.51 -5.19
CA SER A 95 -4.01 -3.37 -6.38
C SER A 95 -4.09 -4.85 -6.00
N LYS A 96 -4.62 -5.69 -6.88
CA LYS A 96 -4.90 -7.14 -6.73
C LYS A 96 -6.11 -7.52 -5.88
N THR A 97 -6.89 -6.60 -5.33
CA THR A 97 -8.16 -6.93 -4.71
C THR A 97 -9.29 -6.82 -5.73
N THR A 98 -10.25 -7.74 -5.66
CA THR A 98 -11.51 -7.62 -6.39
C THR A 98 -12.28 -6.38 -5.90
N TRP A 99 -13.26 -5.91 -6.67
CA TRP A 99 -14.12 -4.80 -6.23
C TRP A 99 -14.90 -5.15 -4.97
N GLU A 100 -15.31 -6.40 -4.83
CA GLU A 100 -16.03 -6.91 -3.67
C GLU A 100 -15.13 -6.92 -2.42
N GLU A 101 -13.92 -7.46 -2.52
CA GLU A 101 -12.94 -7.43 -1.43
C GLU A 101 -12.58 -6.01 -1.03
N ARG A 102 -12.39 -5.12 -1.99
CA ARG A 102 -12.13 -3.70 -1.71
C ARG A 102 -13.27 -3.07 -0.93
N ARG A 103 -14.52 -3.31 -1.35
CA ARG A 103 -15.70 -2.81 -0.65
C ARG A 103 -15.76 -3.34 0.77
N LEU A 104 -15.53 -4.64 0.96
CA LEU A 104 -15.52 -5.29 2.27
C LEU A 104 -14.44 -4.69 3.20
N ILE A 105 -13.22 -4.51 2.71
CA ILE A 105 -12.13 -3.87 3.45
C ILE A 105 -12.51 -2.43 3.87
N TRP A 106 -13.11 -1.65 2.98
CA TRP A 106 -13.53 -0.29 3.29
C TRP A 106 -14.63 -0.23 4.34
N LEU A 107 -15.60 -1.14 4.30
CA LEU A 107 -16.68 -1.24 5.28
C LEU A 107 -16.14 -1.73 6.63
N ALA A 108 -15.35 -2.80 6.65
CA ALA A 108 -14.73 -3.34 7.87
C ALA A 108 -13.85 -2.28 8.58
N ARG A 109 -13.11 -1.47 7.80
CA ARG A 109 -12.38 -0.33 8.36
C ARG A 109 -13.31 0.66 9.07
N SER A 110 -14.48 0.94 8.51
CA SER A 110 -15.43 1.88 9.10
C SER A 110 -15.96 1.36 10.44
N VAL A 111 -16.26 0.07 10.52
CA VAL A 111 -16.64 -0.59 11.78
C VAL A 111 -15.53 -0.53 12.81
N ALA A 112 -14.30 -0.90 12.44
CA ALA A 112 -13.15 -0.86 13.34
C ALA A 112 -12.85 0.57 13.85
N TYR A 113 -13.11 1.58 13.03
CA TYR A 113 -12.95 2.98 13.43
C TYR A 113 -14.04 3.42 14.40
N ALA A 114 -15.30 3.06 14.14
CA ALA A 114 -16.42 3.37 15.02
C ALA A 114 -16.27 2.70 16.37
N GLU A 115 -15.90 1.42 16.39
CA GLU A 115 -15.67 0.65 17.61
C GLU A 115 -14.54 1.26 18.47
N ARG A 116 -13.44 1.66 17.86
CA ARG A 116 -12.35 2.32 18.59
C ARG A 116 -12.78 3.64 19.22
N ALA A 117 -13.56 4.45 18.50
CA ALA A 117 -14.10 5.69 19.04
C ALA A 117 -15.04 5.43 20.23
N ALA A 118 -15.91 4.42 20.12
CA ALA A 118 -16.80 4.02 21.21
C ALA A 118 -16.01 3.55 22.45
N GLN A 119 -14.96 2.74 22.27
CA GLN A 119 -14.12 2.25 23.37
C GLN A 119 -13.32 3.37 24.05
N SER A 120 -12.87 4.38 23.30
CA SER A 120 -12.13 5.53 23.86
C SER A 120 -13.03 6.60 24.45
N GLY A 121 -14.34 6.51 24.30
CA GLY A 121 -15.30 7.54 24.72
C GLY A 121 -15.16 8.83 23.91
N GLU A 122 -14.49 8.80 22.77
CA GLU A 122 -14.31 9.95 21.90
C GLU A 122 -15.51 10.10 20.97
N LYS A 123 -15.84 11.38 20.66
CA LYS A 123 -16.86 11.65 19.67
C LYS A 123 -16.41 11.12 18.30
N LEU A 124 -17.23 10.27 17.69
CA LEU A 124 -16.93 9.75 16.37
C LEU A 124 -16.85 10.90 15.34
N GLN A 125 -15.67 11.06 14.75
CA GLN A 125 -15.43 11.97 13.65
C GLN A 125 -15.08 11.14 12.41
N ARG A 126 -15.53 11.58 11.24
CA ARG A 126 -15.12 10.92 10.00
C ARG A 126 -13.62 11.14 9.78
N PRO A 127 -12.84 10.07 9.61
CA PRO A 127 -11.39 10.21 9.38
C PRO A 127 -11.12 10.93 8.05
N SER A 128 -9.94 11.51 7.95
CA SER A 128 -9.45 12.02 6.68
C SER A 128 -9.41 10.91 5.62
N TYR A 129 -9.40 11.26 4.35
CA TYR A 129 -9.29 10.25 3.31
C TYR A 129 -7.95 9.51 3.37
N ALA A 130 -6.86 10.19 3.75
CA ALA A 130 -5.56 9.56 3.97
C ALA A 130 -5.58 8.53 5.11
N ASP A 131 -6.17 8.88 6.27
CA ASP A 131 -6.33 7.93 7.38
C ASP A 131 -7.20 6.74 6.99
N SER A 132 -8.20 6.99 6.15
CA SER A 132 -9.06 5.95 5.60
C SER A 132 -8.29 4.98 4.71
N VAL A 133 -7.40 5.46 3.86
CA VAL A 133 -6.52 4.64 3.01
C VAL A 133 -5.55 3.83 3.88
N ILE A 134 -4.91 4.47 4.86
CA ILE A 134 -3.98 3.80 5.78
C ILE A 134 -4.70 2.69 6.56
N GLY A 135 -5.88 2.97 7.07
CA GLY A 135 -6.71 1.99 7.78
C GLY A 135 -7.10 0.80 6.90
N ALA A 136 -7.52 1.04 5.66
CA ALA A 136 -7.84 -0.01 4.70
C ALA A 136 -6.61 -0.89 4.36
N ARG A 137 -5.44 -0.28 4.22
CA ARG A 137 -4.18 -1.01 3.98
C ARG A 137 -3.79 -1.90 5.16
N ARG A 138 -3.96 -1.42 6.40
CA ARG A 138 -3.70 -2.22 7.62
C ARG A 138 -4.64 -3.41 7.72
N LEU A 139 -5.92 -3.20 7.45
CA LEU A 139 -6.90 -4.29 7.43
C LEU A 139 -6.58 -5.33 6.36
N ARG A 140 -6.20 -4.88 5.16
CA ARG A 140 -5.78 -5.77 4.10
C ARG A 140 -4.56 -6.60 4.49
N ALA A 141 -3.54 -5.99 5.07
CA ALA A 141 -2.35 -6.71 5.53
C ALA A 141 -2.70 -7.74 6.61
N GLY A 142 -3.58 -7.40 7.55
CA GLY A 142 -4.11 -8.34 8.53
C GLY A 142 -4.89 -9.49 7.90
N TRP A 143 -5.74 -9.19 6.92
CA TRP A 143 -6.48 -10.17 6.14
C TRP A 143 -5.54 -11.14 5.42
N GLU A 144 -4.56 -10.63 4.66
CA GLU A 144 -3.59 -11.46 3.93
C GLU A 144 -2.80 -12.36 4.88
N TYR A 145 -2.38 -11.82 6.04
CA TYR A 145 -1.67 -12.58 7.06
C TYR A 145 -2.52 -13.72 7.64
N TYR A 146 -3.73 -13.44 8.10
CA TYR A 146 -4.59 -14.46 8.69
C TYR A 146 -5.11 -15.47 7.68
N ASN A 147 -5.38 -15.05 6.46
CA ASN A 147 -5.80 -15.96 5.38
C ASN A 147 -4.69 -16.96 5.01
N ALA A 148 -3.44 -16.57 5.16
CA ALA A 148 -2.28 -17.44 4.92
C ALA A 148 -1.95 -18.35 6.12
N ASN A 149 -2.15 -17.87 7.36
CA ASN A 149 -1.67 -18.56 8.57
C ASN A 149 -2.79 -19.19 9.41
N ASP A 150 -4.02 -18.69 9.32
CA ASP A 150 -5.17 -19.15 10.11
C ASP A 150 -6.49 -18.91 9.37
N PRO A 151 -6.71 -19.58 8.22
CA PRO A 151 -7.88 -19.34 7.37
C PRO A 151 -9.21 -19.72 8.06
N GLU A 152 -9.19 -20.69 8.97
CA GLU A 152 -10.38 -21.13 9.70
C GLU A 152 -10.93 -20.03 10.62
N LYS A 153 -10.06 -19.18 11.14
CA LYS A 153 -10.44 -18.05 11.98
C LYS A 153 -11.03 -16.90 11.16
N ILE A 154 -10.54 -16.71 9.95
CA ILE A 154 -10.96 -15.60 9.08
C ILE A 154 -12.28 -15.88 8.35
N ALA A 155 -12.50 -17.08 7.88
CA ALA A 155 -13.69 -17.43 7.09
C ALA A 155 -15.03 -17.04 7.78
N PRO A 156 -15.27 -17.38 9.07
CA PRO A 156 -16.50 -16.97 9.75
C PRO A 156 -16.62 -15.45 9.92
N LEU A 157 -15.50 -14.73 10.15
CA LEU A 157 -15.52 -13.26 10.28
C LEU A 157 -15.89 -12.56 8.98
N VAL A 158 -15.46 -13.13 7.86
CA VAL A 158 -15.84 -12.63 6.50
C VAL A 158 -17.33 -12.80 6.29
N GLU A 159 -17.85 -13.97 6.56
CA GLU A 159 -19.27 -14.27 6.36
C GLU A 159 -20.15 -13.39 7.26
N GLN A 160 -19.79 -13.26 8.54
CA GLN A 160 -20.46 -12.34 9.46
C GLN A 160 -20.42 -10.89 8.98
N SER A 161 -19.26 -10.45 8.46
CA SER A 161 -19.12 -9.10 7.91
C SER A 161 -20.00 -8.88 6.69
N LYS A 162 -20.07 -9.85 5.78
CA LYS A 162 -20.94 -9.77 4.59
C LYS A 162 -22.40 -9.64 4.98
N ASN A 163 -22.85 -10.48 5.92
CA ASN A 163 -24.23 -10.45 6.41
C ASN A 163 -24.56 -9.13 7.08
N HIS A 164 -23.69 -8.65 7.98
CA HIS A 164 -23.88 -7.35 8.63
C HIS A 164 -23.97 -6.19 7.64
N PHE A 165 -23.11 -6.17 6.61
CA PHE A 165 -23.16 -5.13 5.61
C PHE A 165 -24.40 -5.21 4.70
N ALA A 166 -24.90 -6.42 4.42
CA ALA A 166 -26.14 -6.59 3.71
C ALA A 166 -27.35 -6.07 4.54
N GLU A 167 -27.33 -6.30 5.84
CA GLU A 167 -28.33 -5.74 6.77
C GLU A 167 -28.30 -4.23 6.79
N LEU A 168 -27.11 -3.60 6.93
CA LEU A 168 -26.97 -2.15 6.88
C LEU A 168 -27.46 -1.54 5.56
N GLU A 169 -27.15 -2.18 4.46
CA GLU A 169 -27.61 -1.75 3.13
C GLU A 169 -29.13 -1.83 3.00
N SER A 170 -29.77 -2.84 3.60
CA SER A 170 -31.22 -3.02 3.56
C SER A 170 -31.99 -1.90 4.28
N ILE A 171 -31.36 -1.27 5.27
CA ILE A 171 -31.94 -0.13 6.04
C ILE A 171 -31.31 1.21 5.63
N GLU A 172 -30.58 1.27 4.53
CA GLU A 172 -29.88 2.46 4.03
C GLU A 172 -28.93 3.11 5.06
N ALA A 173 -28.43 2.32 6.03
CA ALA A 173 -27.52 2.78 7.07
C ALA A 173 -26.06 2.53 6.72
N THR A 174 -25.19 3.32 7.32
CA THR A 174 -23.73 3.14 7.26
C THR A 174 -23.17 2.74 8.63
N PRO A 175 -21.97 2.13 8.71
CA PRO A 175 -21.33 1.82 9.99
C PRO A 175 -21.16 3.03 10.93
N TYR A 176 -21.15 4.25 10.38
CA TYR A 176 -21.08 5.50 11.16
C TYR A 176 -22.41 5.90 11.81
N ASP A 177 -23.51 5.45 11.25
CA ASP A 177 -24.84 5.80 11.78
C ASP A 177 -25.14 5.01 13.04
N LEU A 178 -24.60 3.79 13.17
CA LEU A 178 -24.76 2.92 14.34
C LEU A 178 -24.04 3.44 15.60
N SER A 179 -23.06 4.31 15.46
CA SER A 179 -22.32 4.89 16.57
C SER A 179 -23.02 6.07 17.24
N LEU A 180 -24.21 6.43 16.77
CA LEU A 180 -25.03 7.53 17.29
C LEU A 180 -26.15 7.03 18.23
N ILE A 181 -26.24 5.72 18.45
CA ILE A 181 -27.16 5.06 19.38
C ILE A 181 -26.41 4.68 20.64
#